data_408205c5dcbd1e591c913f98aadc1d84
#
_entry.id   408205c5dcbd1e591c913f98aadc1d84
#
_cell.length_a   1.000
_cell.length_b   1.000
_cell.length_c   1.000
_cell.angle_alpha   90.00
_cell.angle_beta   90.00
_cell.angle_gamma   90.00
#
_symmetry.space_group_name_H-M   'P 1'
#
loop_
_entity.id
_entity.type
_entity.pdbx_description
1 polymer ?
#
loop_
_entity_poly.entity_id
_entity_poly.type
_entity_poly.pdbx_seq_one_letter_code
_entity_poly.pdbx_strand_id
1 'polypeptide(L)'
;MDQKILDHILDKDWEQAFKLLVKDYHQRVYWQIRRMVLIHEDADDIAQNVFIKIYQNLNSFKNESKLSTWIFRITYNETINFIHKNAKEQNVSFEDYSMNIADDLSTDEYFTGDEIELKLQKAIASLPEKQRVVFMMKYYDEMKYEQISEISGTSVGALKASYHHAVTKIKEFLEDED
;
A
#
# COMPACT_ATOMS: atom_id res chain seq x y z
N MET A 1 15.39 12.93 9.08
CA MET A 1 15.16 12.47 7.71
C MET A 1 14.21 13.44 7.03
N ASP A 2 12.97 13.53 7.43
CA ASP A 2 11.97 14.43 6.81
C ASP A 2 12.31 15.91 6.92
N GLN A 3 13.01 16.36 7.99
CA GLN A 3 13.30 17.77 8.20
C GLN A 3 14.07 18.40 7.04
N LYS A 4 15.08 17.73 6.49
CA LYS A 4 15.84 18.25 5.35
C LYS A 4 14.98 18.41 4.08
N ILE A 5 14.06 17.47 3.87
CA ILE A 5 13.11 17.55 2.75
C ILE A 5 12.18 18.74 2.96
N LEU A 6 11.66 18.90 4.18
CA LEU A 6 10.77 20.01 4.54
C LEU A 6 11.47 21.36 4.40
N ASP A 7 12.74 21.48 4.79
CA ASP A 7 13.53 22.70 4.63
C ASP A 7 13.64 23.11 3.14
N HIS A 8 13.96 22.16 2.23
CA HIS A 8 13.97 22.41 0.79
C HIS A 8 12.57 22.76 0.23
N ILE A 9 11.51 22.16 0.75
CA ILE A 9 10.13 22.52 0.37
C ILE A 9 9.83 23.98 0.76
N LEU A 10 10.21 24.40 1.98
CA LEU A 10 10.03 25.78 2.46
C LEU A 10 10.82 26.78 1.61
N ASP A 11 12.04 26.43 1.21
CA ASP A 11 12.90 27.22 0.36
C ASP A 11 12.48 27.19 -1.13
N LYS A 12 11.42 26.46 -1.46
CA LYS A 12 10.93 26.22 -2.84
C LYS A 12 11.97 25.60 -3.77
N ASP A 13 12.92 24.87 -3.20
CA ASP A 13 13.92 24.08 -3.93
C ASP A 13 13.33 22.68 -4.22
N TRP A 14 12.38 22.65 -5.17
CA TRP A 14 11.59 21.46 -5.48
C TRP A 14 12.43 20.30 -5.98
N GLU A 15 13.50 20.59 -6.71
CA GLU A 15 14.39 19.56 -7.28
C GLU A 15 15.15 18.82 -6.18
N GLN A 16 15.75 19.53 -5.24
CA GLN A 16 16.49 18.90 -4.14
C GLN A 16 15.52 18.22 -3.15
N ALA A 17 14.38 18.85 -2.85
CA ALA A 17 13.34 18.23 -2.04
C ALA A 17 12.91 16.88 -2.62
N PHE A 18 12.62 16.84 -3.92
CA PHE A 18 12.18 15.61 -4.61
C PHE A 18 13.29 14.56 -4.66
N LYS A 19 14.53 14.95 -4.98
CA LYS A 19 15.67 14.03 -4.99
C LYS A 19 15.88 13.35 -3.65
N LEU A 20 15.83 14.09 -2.55
CA LEU A 20 15.93 13.54 -1.21
C LEU A 20 14.73 12.64 -0.88
N LEU A 21 13.52 13.06 -1.26
CA LEU A 21 12.30 12.29 -1.05
C LEU A 21 12.37 10.94 -1.76
N VAL A 22 12.76 10.90 -3.03
CA VAL A 22 12.93 9.64 -3.77
C VAL A 22 13.96 8.76 -3.07
N LYS A 23 15.13 9.31 -2.73
CA LYS A 23 16.18 8.57 -2.03
C LYS A 23 15.68 7.92 -0.74
N ASP A 24 14.90 8.65 0.06
CA ASP A 24 14.51 8.22 1.40
C ASP A 24 13.24 7.35 1.42
N TYR A 25 12.36 7.49 0.42
CA TYR A 25 11.05 6.84 0.39
C TYR A 25 10.85 5.78 -0.68
N HIS A 26 11.72 5.72 -1.72
CA HIS A 26 11.54 4.81 -2.86
C HIS A 26 11.29 3.37 -2.41
N GLN A 27 12.12 2.85 -1.53
CA GLN A 27 12.03 1.45 -1.09
C GLN A 27 10.75 1.17 -0.30
N ARG A 28 10.34 2.10 0.57
CA ARG A 28 9.12 1.96 1.38
C ARG A 28 7.87 2.04 0.50
N VAL A 29 7.82 2.98 -0.44
CA VAL A 29 6.73 3.14 -1.41
C VAL A 29 6.62 1.87 -2.26
N TYR A 30 7.73 1.40 -2.82
CA TYR A 30 7.76 0.17 -3.62
C TYR A 30 7.19 -1.03 -2.85
N TRP A 31 7.67 -1.30 -1.64
CA TRP A 31 7.20 -2.46 -0.86
C TRP A 31 5.76 -2.32 -0.40
N GLN A 32 5.29 -1.11 -0.11
CA GLN A 32 3.88 -0.87 0.20
C GLN A 32 2.98 -1.25 -0.99
N ILE A 33 3.38 -0.87 -2.19
CA ILE A 33 2.67 -1.23 -3.43
C ILE A 33 2.80 -2.73 -3.71
N ARG A 34 4.02 -3.27 -3.69
CA ARG A 34 4.34 -4.66 -4.05
C ARG A 34 3.54 -5.68 -3.25
N ARG A 35 3.34 -5.43 -1.96
CA ARG A 35 2.51 -6.27 -1.09
C ARG A 35 1.02 -6.23 -1.44
N MET A 36 0.56 -5.18 -2.08
CA MET A 36 -0.84 -5.03 -2.49
C MET A 36 -1.11 -5.63 -3.87
N VAL A 37 -0.22 -5.44 -4.83
CA VAL A 37 -0.42 -5.88 -6.22
C VAL A 37 0.23 -7.21 -6.55
N LEU A 38 1.18 -7.66 -5.74
CA LEU A 38 1.89 -8.95 -5.83
C LEU A 38 2.72 -9.18 -7.11
N ILE A 39 2.59 -8.36 -8.13
CA ILE A 39 3.35 -8.44 -9.40
C ILE A 39 4.43 -7.36 -9.41
N HIS A 40 5.66 -7.74 -9.76
CA HIS A 40 6.82 -6.83 -9.73
C HIS A 40 6.66 -5.68 -10.72
N GLU A 41 6.33 -5.98 -11.97
CA GLU A 41 6.17 -5.00 -13.04
C GLU A 41 5.06 -3.98 -12.72
N ASP A 42 3.94 -4.45 -12.18
CA ASP A 42 2.84 -3.57 -11.75
C ASP A 42 3.29 -2.66 -10.61
N ALA A 43 4.06 -3.20 -9.65
CA ALA A 43 4.57 -2.41 -8.53
C ALA A 43 5.52 -1.31 -9.00
N ASP A 44 6.39 -1.59 -9.96
CA ASP A 44 7.29 -0.61 -10.55
C ASP A 44 6.53 0.49 -11.29
N ASP A 45 5.55 0.13 -12.11
CA ASP A 45 4.73 1.08 -12.87
C ASP A 45 3.94 2.00 -11.92
N ILE A 46 3.33 1.43 -10.88
CA ILE A 46 2.60 2.21 -9.88
C ILE A 46 3.56 3.13 -9.11
N ALA A 47 4.74 2.64 -8.70
CA ALA A 47 5.73 3.44 -7.99
C ALA A 47 6.18 4.64 -8.81
N GLN A 48 6.43 4.48 -10.11
CA GLN A 48 6.73 5.58 -11.01
C GLN A 48 5.61 6.62 -11.03
N ASN A 49 4.36 6.19 -11.19
CA ASN A 49 3.20 7.09 -11.17
C ASN A 49 3.04 7.82 -9.83
N VAL A 50 3.30 7.13 -8.72
CA VAL A 50 3.29 7.73 -7.37
C VAL A 50 4.32 8.86 -7.28
N PHE A 51 5.55 8.63 -7.71
CA PHE A 51 6.59 9.68 -7.65
C PHE A 51 6.33 10.82 -8.61
N ILE A 52 5.76 10.58 -9.79
CA ILE A 52 5.29 11.64 -10.70
C ILE A 52 4.24 12.50 -9.99
N LYS A 53 3.23 11.89 -9.34
CA LYS A 53 2.18 12.62 -8.62
C LYS A 53 2.73 13.36 -7.40
N ILE A 54 3.67 12.79 -6.68
CA ILE A 54 4.36 13.46 -5.58
C ILE A 54 5.05 14.73 -6.11
N TYR A 55 5.82 14.63 -7.19
CA TYR A 55 6.51 15.79 -7.78
C TYR A 55 5.54 16.89 -8.21
N GLN A 56 4.47 16.52 -8.91
CA GLN A 56 3.45 17.45 -9.39
C GLN A 56 2.71 18.17 -8.26
N ASN A 57 2.60 17.54 -7.08
CA ASN A 57 1.85 18.08 -5.94
C ASN A 57 2.75 18.56 -4.79
N LEU A 58 4.07 18.50 -4.94
CA LEU A 58 5.00 18.84 -3.87
C LEU A 58 4.85 20.31 -3.40
N ASN A 59 4.55 21.22 -4.34
CA ASN A 59 4.30 22.62 -4.07
C ASN A 59 2.98 22.88 -3.31
N SER A 60 2.07 21.93 -3.29
CA SER A 60 0.79 22.01 -2.57
C SER A 60 0.82 21.38 -1.17
N PHE A 61 1.95 20.77 -0.80
CA PHE A 61 2.12 20.21 0.53
C PHE A 61 2.18 21.30 1.59
N LYS A 62 1.16 21.36 2.46
CA LYS A 62 0.99 22.44 3.46
C LYS A 62 1.54 22.10 4.85
N ASN A 63 2.19 20.93 5.01
CA ASN A 63 2.67 20.44 6.31
C ASN A 63 1.56 20.31 7.39
N GLU A 64 0.30 20.09 6.95
CA GLU A 64 -0.84 19.85 7.83
C GLU A 64 -0.86 18.41 8.38
N SER A 65 -0.09 17.53 7.75
CA SER A 65 0.17 16.14 8.18
C SER A 65 1.66 15.85 8.08
N LYS A 66 2.09 14.72 8.66
CA LYS A 66 3.47 14.25 8.45
C LYS A 66 3.72 14.00 6.96
N LEU A 67 4.93 14.33 6.49
CA LEU A 67 5.33 14.07 5.10
C LEU A 67 5.12 12.61 4.70
N SER A 68 5.49 11.67 5.56
CA SER A 68 5.26 10.24 5.34
C SER A 68 3.77 9.88 5.17
N THR A 69 2.88 10.46 5.98
CA THR A 69 1.44 10.24 5.87
C THR A 69 0.90 10.74 4.54
N TRP A 70 1.36 11.91 4.08
CA TRP A 70 0.97 12.49 2.80
C TRP A 70 1.46 11.61 1.62
N ILE A 71 2.72 11.16 1.65
CA ILE A 71 3.29 10.26 0.63
C ILE A 71 2.49 8.95 0.57
N PHE A 72 2.24 8.32 1.72
CA PHE A 72 1.53 7.04 1.76
C PHE A 72 0.05 7.15 1.39
N ARG A 73 -0.58 8.30 1.59
CA ARG A 73 -1.92 8.56 1.06
C ARG A 73 -1.92 8.54 -0.47
N ILE A 74 -0.95 9.18 -1.12
CA ILE A 74 -0.80 9.14 -2.59
C ILE A 74 -0.55 7.71 -3.04
N THR A 75 0.38 7.00 -2.39
CA THR A 75 0.73 5.62 -2.70
C THR A 75 -0.49 4.69 -2.60
N TYR A 76 -1.22 4.77 -1.51
CA TYR A 76 -2.43 3.99 -1.30
C TYR A 76 -3.48 4.25 -2.39
N ASN A 77 -3.78 5.51 -2.66
CA ASN A 77 -4.79 5.87 -3.66
C ASN A 77 -4.42 5.35 -5.05
N GLU A 78 -3.16 5.48 -5.47
CA GLU A 78 -2.71 4.97 -6.77
C GLU A 78 -2.80 3.46 -6.86
N THR A 79 -2.40 2.77 -5.79
CA THR A 79 -2.44 1.30 -5.75
C THR A 79 -3.88 0.78 -5.82
N ILE A 80 -4.79 1.34 -5.04
CA ILE A 80 -6.21 0.94 -5.03
C ILE A 80 -6.88 1.26 -6.36
N ASN A 81 -6.60 2.45 -6.93
CA ASN A 81 -7.14 2.81 -8.24
C ASN A 81 -6.67 1.85 -9.33
N PHE A 82 -5.42 1.41 -9.29
CA PHE A 82 -4.89 0.41 -10.21
C PHE A 82 -5.63 -0.92 -10.08
N ILE A 83 -5.79 -1.44 -8.88
CA ILE A 83 -6.51 -2.70 -8.65
C ILE A 83 -7.96 -2.60 -9.13
N HIS A 84 -8.68 -1.53 -8.78
CA HIS A 84 -10.06 -1.32 -9.23
C HIS A 84 -10.17 -1.23 -10.76
N LYS A 85 -9.23 -0.53 -11.42
CA LYS A 85 -9.21 -0.43 -12.88
C LYS A 85 -9.07 -1.81 -13.51
N ASN A 86 -8.08 -2.61 -13.08
CA ASN A 86 -7.84 -3.93 -13.65
C ASN A 86 -8.97 -4.92 -13.33
N ALA A 87 -9.51 -4.90 -12.13
CA ALA A 87 -10.67 -5.71 -11.76
C ALA A 87 -11.89 -5.40 -12.65
N LYS A 88 -12.14 -4.12 -12.91
CA LYS A 88 -13.21 -3.68 -13.81
C LYS A 88 -12.97 -4.12 -15.26
N GLU A 89 -11.74 -4.01 -15.76
CA GLU A 89 -11.38 -4.46 -17.11
C GLU A 89 -11.57 -5.95 -17.29
N GLN A 90 -11.32 -6.75 -16.25
CA GLN A 90 -11.55 -8.20 -16.22
C GLN A 90 -12.98 -8.58 -15.83
N ASN A 91 -13.83 -7.62 -15.48
CA ASN A 91 -15.21 -7.82 -15.04
C ASN A 91 -15.32 -8.74 -13.80
N VAL A 92 -14.42 -8.57 -12.85
CA VAL A 92 -14.38 -9.30 -11.57
C VAL A 92 -14.40 -8.33 -10.37
N SER A 93 -14.60 -8.86 -9.16
CA SER A 93 -14.50 -8.06 -7.93
C SER A 93 -13.04 -7.71 -7.58
N PHE A 94 -12.85 -6.77 -6.67
CA PHE A 94 -11.53 -6.45 -6.10
C PHE A 94 -10.88 -7.69 -5.48
N GLU A 95 -11.65 -8.46 -4.73
CA GLU A 95 -11.23 -9.67 -4.05
C GLU A 95 -10.86 -10.76 -5.05
N ASP A 96 -11.71 -11.03 -6.03
CA ASP A 96 -11.46 -12.04 -7.07
C ASP A 96 -10.21 -11.70 -7.91
N TYR A 97 -10.05 -10.43 -8.30
CA TYR A 97 -8.83 -9.98 -8.99
C TYR A 97 -7.58 -10.27 -8.15
N SER A 98 -7.64 -9.93 -6.87
CA SER A 98 -6.51 -10.11 -5.96
C SER A 98 -6.20 -11.60 -5.71
N MET A 99 -7.23 -12.44 -5.61
CA MET A 99 -7.07 -13.89 -5.44
C MET A 99 -6.48 -14.53 -6.70
N ASN A 100 -6.94 -14.16 -7.89
CA ASN A 100 -6.39 -14.67 -9.15
C ASN A 100 -4.88 -14.42 -9.25
N ILE A 101 -4.42 -13.22 -8.86
CA ILE A 101 -2.98 -12.90 -8.86
C ILE A 101 -2.25 -13.73 -7.78
N ALA A 102 -2.84 -13.88 -6.59
CA ALA A 102 -2.21 -14.63 -5.50
C ALA A 102 -2.10 -16.13 -5.85
N ASP A 103 -3.03 -16.67 -6.62
CA ASP A 103 -2.97 -18.06 -7.09
C ASP A 103 -1.80 -18.31 -8.06
N ASP A 104 -1.47 -17.31 -8.89
CA ASP A 104 -0.35 -17.38 -9.84
C ASP A 104 1.01 -17.04 -9.19
N LEU A 105 1.03 -16.58 -7.94
CA LEU A 105 2.24 -16.09 -7.27
C LEU A 105 3.35 -17.14 -7.17
N SER A 106 3.02 -18.42 -7.05
CA SER A 106 4.01 -19.51 -6.99
C SER A 106 4.84 -19.65 -8.28
N THR A 107 4.37 -19.09 -9.39
CA THR A 107 5.07 -19.08 -10.69
C THR A 107 5.85 -17.81 -10.96
N ASP A 108 5.74 -16.80 -10.08
CA ASP A 108 6.44 -15.51 -10.20
C ASP A 108 7.93 -15.69 -9.83
N GLU A 109 8.83 -15.34 -10.74
CA GLU A 109 10.29 -15.45 -10.53
C GLU A 109 10.82 -14.55 -9.39
N TYR A 110 10.06 -13.51 -9.02
CA TYR A 110 10.38 -12.59 -7.93
C TYR A 110 9.77 -13.00 -6.59
N PHE A 111 8.98 -14.08 -6.56
CA PHE A 111 8.44 -14.63 -5.33
C PHE A 111 9.44 -15.63 -4.73
N THR A 112 9.98 -15.32 -3.57
CA THR A 112 10.97 -16.14 -2.86
C THR A 112 10.43 -16.78 -1.59
N GLY A 113 9.12 -16.66 -1.35
CA GLY A 113 8.45 -17.22 -0.18
C GLY A 113 8.24 -18.73 -0.26
N ASP A 114 8.08 -19.36 0.89
CA ASP A 114 7.72 -20.78 1.01
C ASP A 114 6.18 -21.00 0.91
N GLU A 115 5.73 -22.23 1.12
CA GLU A 115 4.29 -22.57 1.11
C GLU A 115 3.50 -21.79 2.17
N ILE A 116 4.09 -21.54 3.32
CA ILE A 116 3.43 -20.79 4.42
C ILE A 116 3.24 -19.33 4.00
N GLU A 117 4.27 -18.74 3.41
CA GLU A 117 4.17 -17.37 2.88
C GLU A 117 3.14 -17.28 1.75
N LEU A 118 3.11 -18.24 0.84
CA LEU A 118 2.10 -18.30 -0.23
C LEU A 118 0.67 -18.39 0.33
N LYS A 119 0.43 -19.26 1.31
CA LYS A 119 -0.86 -19.38 2.00
C LYS A 119 -1.25 -18.05 2.67
N LEU A 120 -0.31 -17.38 3.34
CA LEU A 120 -0.55 -16.08 3.96
C LEU A 120 -0.92 -15.01 2.92
N GLN A 121 -0.23 -14.96 1.79
CA GLN A 121 -0.55 -14.02 0.72
C GLN A 121 -1.95 -14.27 0.14
N LYS A 122 -2.35 -15.52 -0.04
CA LYS A 122 -3.71 -15.89 -0.46
C LYS A 122 -4.76 -15.48 0.58
N ALA A 123 -4.51 -15.75 1.85
CA ALA A 123 -5.38 -15.34 2.94
C ALA A 123 -5.59 -13.81 2.96
N ILE A 124 -4.52 -13.04 2.77
CA ILE A 124 -4.58 -11.58 2.69
C ILE A 124 -5.33 -11.14 1.43
N ALA A 125 -5.09 -11.77 0.28
CA ALA A 125 -5.75 -11.45 -0.98
C ALA A 125 -7.27 -11.69 -0.93
N SER A 126 -7.73 -12.64 -0.13
CA SER A 126 -9.15 -12.94 0.06
C SER A 126 -9.91 -11.93 0.92
N LEU A 127 -9.21 -11.03 1.60
CA LEU A 127 -9.84 -10.03 2.46
C LEU A 127 -10.60 -8.98 1.67
N PRO A 128 -11.78 -8.53 2.16
CA PRO A 128 -12.41 -7.33 1.64
C PRO A 128 -11.46 -6.12 1.68
N GLU A 129 -11.56 -5.25 0.68
CA GLU A 129 -10.64 -4.12 0.48
C GLU A 129 -10.30 -3.37 1.77
N LYS A 130 -11.31 -2.92 2.54
CA LYS A 130 -11.09 -2.16 3.78
C LYS A 130 -10.33 -2.94 4.85
N GLN A 131 -10.59 -4.24 4.95
CA GLN A 131 -9.90 -5.12 5.90
C GLN A 131 -8.45 -5.35 5.45
N ARG A 132 -8.24 -5.61 4.15
CA ARG A 132 -6.91 -5.79 3.56
C ARG A 132 -6.04 -4.57 3.77
N VAL A 133 -6.55 -3.39 3.48
CA VAL A 133 -5.82 -2.13 3.59
C VAL A 133 -5.36 -1.87 5.02
N VAL A 134 -6.27 -1.94 6.00
CA VAL A 134 -5.90 -1.72 7.40
C VAL A 134 -4.92 -2.78 7.89
N PHE A 135 -5.08 -4.04 7.45
CA PHE A 135 -4.16 -5.11 7.79
C PHE A 135 -2.74 -4.82 7.26
N MET A 136 -2.62 -4.44 5.99
CA MET A 136 -1.33 -4.14 5.35
C MET A 136 -0.63 -2.98 6.05
N MET A 137 -1.33 -1.88 6.28
CA MET A 137 -0.77 -0.69 6.92
C MET A 137 -0.40 -0.94 8.39
N LYS A 138 -1.19 -1.76 9.10
CA LYS A 138 -0.95 -2.02 10.52
C LYS A 138 0.13 -3.07 10.74
N TYR A 139 0.08 -4.17 9.99
CA TYR A 139 0.96 -5.33 10.17
C TYR A 139 2.34 -5.11 9.53
N TYR A 140 2.37 -4.71 8.24
CA TYR A 140 3.64 -4.57 7.51
C TYR A 140 4.28 -3.19 7.65
N ASP A 141 3.46 -2.12 7.65
CA ASP A 141 3.98 -0.75 7.70
C ASP A 141 4.03 -0.20 9.13
N GLU A 142 3.55 -0.98 10.13
CA GLU A 142 3.55 -0.66 11.57
C GLU A 142 2.92 0.70 11.90
N MET A 143 1.98 1.16 11.07
CA MET A 143 1.35 2.46 11.24
C MET A 143 0.46 2.51 12.47
N LYS A 144 0.37 3.69 13.09
CA LYS A 144 -0.62 3.98 14.14
C LYS A 144 -2.01 4.13 13.49
N TYR A 145 -3.07 3.76 14.23
CA TYR A 145 -4.44 3.89 13.72
C TYR A 145 -4.80 5.33 13.35
N GLU A 146 -4.24 6.32 14.04
CA GLU A 146 -4.43 7.74 13.73
C GLU A 146 -3.88 8.09 12.33
N GLN A 147 -2.70 7.55 11.99
CA GLN A 147 -2.10 7.74 10.65
C GLN A 147 -2.92 7.03 9.56
N ILE A 148 -3.37 5.80 9.83
CA ILE A 148 -4.24 5.06 8.90
C ILE A 148 -5.57 5.81 8.71
N SER A 149 -6.14 6.37 9.78
CA SER A 149 -7.34 7.20 9.73
C SER A 149 -7.16 8.44 8.84
N GLU A 150 -6.02 9.12 8.95
CA GLU A 150 -5.69 10.26 8.08
C GLU A 150 -5.56 9.85 6.61
N ILE A 151 -5.02 8.66 6.31
CA ILE A 151 -4.85 8.17 4.95
C ILE A 151 -6.17 7.73 4.34
N SER A 152 -6.94 6.89 5.07
CA SER A 152 -8.13 6.21 4.55
C SER A 152 -9.43 6.99 4.73
N GLY A 153 -9.44 8.02 5.57
CA GLY A 153 -10.67 8.74 5.97
C GLY A 153 -11.62 7.93 6.86
N THR A 154 -11.16 6.79 7.40
CA THR A 154 -11.95 5.89 8.24
C THR A 154 -11.64 6.16 9.71
N SER A 155 -12.67 6.14 10.59
CA SER A 155 -12.48 6.38 12.02
C SER A 155 -11.59 5.31 12.67
N VAL A 156 -10.84 5.69 13.72
CA VAL A 156 -9.97 4.78 14.48
C VAL A 156 -10.75 3.58 15.02
N GLY A 157 -11.98 3.79 15.52
CA GLY A 157 -12.82 2.70 16.00
C GLY A 157 -13.17 1.68 14.91
N ALA A 158 -13.56 2.16 13.73
CA ALA A 158 -13.85 1.31 12.58
C ALA A 158 -12.59 0.58 12.07
N LEU A 159 -11.42 1.23 12.09
CA LEU A 159 -10.14 0.60 11.72
C LEU A 159 -9.75 -0.53 12.67
N LYS A 160 -9.93 -0.35 13.98
CA LYS A 160 -9.67 -1.40 14.98
C LYS A 160 -10.59 -2.62 14.76
N ALA A 161 -11.87 -2.39 14.48
CA ALA A 161 -12.82 -3.45 14.16
C ALA A 161 -12.43 -4.17 12.85
N SER A 162 -12.11 -3.42 11.80
CA SER A 162 -11.68 -3.98 10.51
C SER A 162 -10.39 -4.80 10.63
N TYR A 163 -9.42 -4.34 11.41
CA TYR A 163 -8.18 -5.08 11.67
C TYR A 163 -8.44 -6.38 12.43
N HIS A 164 -9.30 -6.34 13.45
CA HIS A 164 -9.69 -7.54 14.18
C HIS A 164 -10.35 -8.57 13.26
N HIS A 165 -11.30 -8.14 12.41
CA HIS A 165 -11.94 -9.01 11.42
C HIS A 165 -10.95 -9.56 10.41
N ALA A 166 -9.99 -8.75 9.94
CA ALA A 166 -8.94 -9.22 9.03
C ALA A 166 -8.10 -10.33 9.64
N VAL A 167 -7.62 -10.14 10.88
CA VAL A 167 -6.82 -11.16 11.59
C VAL A 167 -7.62 -12.45 11.81
N THR A 168 -8.90 -12.35 12.18
CA THR A 168 -9.77 -13.53 12.35
C THR A 168 -9.92 -14.29 11.05
N LYS A 169 -10.24 -13.62 9.94
CA LYS A 169 -10.39 -14.27 8.62
C LYS A 169 -9.10 -14.91 8.12
N ILE A 170 -7.94 -14.25 8.33
CA ILE A 170 -6.65 -14.85 7.98
C ILE A 170 -6.42 -16.14 8.75
N LYS A 171 -6.69 -16.15 10.06
CA LYS A 171 -6.55 -17.36 10.87
C LYS A 171 -7.47 -18.50 10.38
N GLU A 172 -8.74 -18.19 10.16
CA GLU A 172 -9.73 -19.16 9.64
C GLU A 172 -9.26 -19.73 8.29
N PHE A 173 -8.80 -18.87 7.36
CA PHE A 173 -8.30 -19.30 6.06
C PHE A 173 -7.10 -20.26 6.18
N LEU A 174 -6.18 -19.99 7.11
CA LEU A 174 -4.99 -20.83 7.32
C LEU A 174 -5.33 -22.15 7.98
N GLU A 175 -6.36 -22.20 8.83
CA GLU A 175 -6.82 -23.40 9.54
C GLU A 175 -7.66 -24.31 8.63
N ASP A 176 -8.44 -23.77 7.70
CA ASP A 176 -9.32 -24.54 6.80
C ASP A 176 -8.54 -25.30 5.69
N GLU A 177 -7.30 -24.93 5.40
CA GLU A 177 -6.45 -25.57 4.39
C GLU A 177 -5.49 -26.65 4.98
N ASP A 178 -5.48 -26.84 6.28
CA ASP A 178 -4.71 -27.92 6.94
C ASP A 178 -5.57 -29.20 7.07
#